data_ea3d8a28f19ac8309b37937684dbb1e8
#
_entry.id   ea3d8a28f19ac8309b37937684dbb1e8
#
_cell.length_a   1.000
_cell.length_b   1.000
_cell.length_c   1.000
_cell.angle_alpha   90.00
_cell.angle_beta   90.00
_cell.angle_gamma   90.00
#
_symmetry.space_group_name_H-M   'P 1'
#
loop_
_entity.id
_entity.type
_entity.pdbx_description
1 polymer ?
#
loop_
_entity_poly.entity_id
_entity_poly.type
_entity_poly.pdbx_seq_one_letter_code
_entity_poly.pdbx_strand_id
1 'polypeptide(L)'
;MIRILNTTVDGDRTIYAALASIKGIGFSLANAVLKKAGIDRYKRAGELTDEEISKIEEVVRKPAMPSWLFNRQRDPVDGKDYILVGDEVTLTERRDISVMKKIKCWKGIRHSLGLKVRGQRTRTTGRSGRTVGYSKREKG
;
A
#
# COMPACT_ATOMS: atom_id res chain seq x y z
N MET A 1 10.08 0.62 19.20
CA MET A 1 9.49 1.11 17.94
C MET A 1 10.52 1.93 17.20
N ILE A 2 10.68 1.72 15.91
CA ILE A 2 11.64 2.44 15.06
C ILE A 2 10.90 3.07 13.88
N ARG A 3 11.40 4.18 13.35
CA ARG A 3 10.80 4.86 12.21
C ARG A 3 11.60 4.60 10.94
N ILE A 4 10.97 4.04 9.92
CA ILE A 4 11.56 3.74 8.61
C ILE A 4 10.59 4.23 7.53
N LEU A 5 11.08 4.96 6.52
CA LEU A 5 10.26 5.47 5.40
C LEU A 5 8.99 6.21 5.88
N ASN A 6 9.15 7.07 6.88
CA ASN A 6 8.08 7.83 7.52
C ASN A 6 6.98 6.98 8.22
N THR A 7 7.18 5.67 8.34
CA THR A 7 6.24 4.76 9.00
C THR A 7 6.87 4.20 10.26
N THR A 8 6.11 4.15 11.35
CA THR A 8 6.55 3.53 12.60
C THR A 8 6.37 2.03 12.51
N VAL A 9 7.44 1.28 12.75
CA VAL A 9 7.46 -0.19 12.72
C VAL A 9 7.85 -0.76 14.08
N ASP A 10 7.41 -1.99 14.30
CA ASP A 10 7.69 -2.74 15.51
C ASP A 10 9.16 -3.19 15.51
N GLY A 11 9.92 -2.83 16.57
CA GLY A 11 11.33 -3.16 16.71
C GLY A 11 11.62 -4.63 17.02
N ASP A 12 10.66 -5.35 17.57
CA ASP A 12 10.84 -6.76 17.97
C ASP A 12 10.77 -7.73 16.78
N ARG A 13 10.22 -7.26 15.65
CA ARG A 13 10.14 -8.05 14.42
C ARG A 13 11.47 -8.07 13.68
N THR A 14 11.68 -9.10 12.87
CA THR A 14 12.78 -9.10 11.89
C THR A 14 12.59 -7.94 10.90
N ILE A 15 13.70 -7.35 10.45
CA ILE A 15 13.63 -6.22 9.50
C ILE A 15 12.87 -6.57 8.21
N TYR A 16 12.95 -7.82 7.78
CA TYR A 16 12.20 -8.34 6.65
C TYR A 16 10.68 -8.25 6.85
N ALA A 17 10.18 -8.67 8.01
CA ALA A 17 8.76 -8.59 8.35
C ALA A 17 8.33 -7.14 8.65
N ALA A 18 9.20 -6.36 9.27
CA ALA A 18 8.97 -4.96 9.57
C ALA A 18 8.81 -4.13 8.29
N LEU A 19 9.68 -4.29 7.30
CA LEU A 19 9.53 -3.64 5.99
C LEU A 19 8.25 -4.09 5.26
N ALA A 20 7.92 -5.37 5.30
CA ALA A 20 6.71 -5.89 4.65
C ALA A 20 5.40 -5.40 5.29
N SER A 21 5.44 -4.87 6.51
CA SER A 21 4.28 -4.24 7.15
C SER A 21 4.02 -2.81 6.65
N ILE A 22 4.98 -2.18 5.98
CA ILE A 22 4.85 -0.85 5.42
C ILE A 22 3.99 -0.91 4.15
N LYS A 23 2.97 -0.07 4.05
CA LYS A 23 2.10 -0.01 2.87
C LYS A 23 2.93 0.29 1.62
N GLY A 24 2.80 -0.55 0.60
CA GLY A 24 3.56 -0.45 -0.66
C GLY A 24 4.79 -1.35 -0.72
N ILE A 25 5.24 -1.91 0.39
CA ILE A 25 6.36 -2.85 0.41
C ILE A 25 5.82 -4.25 0.74
N GLY A 26 5.95 -5.17 -0.20
CA GLY A 26 5.66 -6.59 0.03
C GLY A 26 6.94 -7.36 0.36
N PHE A 27 6.80 -8.63 0.70
CA PHE A 27 7.94 -9.51 1.03
C PHE A 27 8.99 -9.58 -0.07
N SER A 28 8.59 -9.63 -1.35
CA SER A 28 9.53 -9.68 -2.47
C SER A 28 10.36 -8.41 -2.56
N LEU A 29 9.73 -7.23 -2.44
CA LEU A 29 10.42 -5.94 -2.48
C LEU A 29 11.29 -5.76 -1.23
N ALA A 30 10.81 -6.12 -0.03
CA ALA A 30 11.60 -6.08 1.19
C ALA A 30 12.89 -6.89 1.08
N ASN A 31 12.80 -8.12 0.54
CA ASN A 31 13.99 -8.95 0.32
C ASN A 31 14.99 -8.33 -0.67
N ALA A 32 14.48 -7.74 -1.76
CA ALA A 32 15.32 -7.08 -2.76
C ALA A 32 16.03 -5.84 -2.18
N VAL A 33 15.30 -5.02 -1.41
CA VAL A 33 15.85 -3.84 -0.74
C VAL A 33 16.95 -4.23 0.25
N LEU A 34 16.70 -5.20 1.13
CA LEU A 34 17.67 -5.66 2.13
C LEU A 34 18.92 -6.26 1.47
N LYS A 35 18.74 -7.09 0.42
CA LYS A 35 19.85 -7.65 -0.34
C LYS A 35 20.71 -6.55 -1.00
N LYS A 36 20.07 -5.51 -1.51
CA LYS A 36 20.78 -4.38 -2.14
C LYS A 36 21.48 -3.49 -1.12
N ALA A 37 20.87 -3.29 0.07
CA ALA A 37 21.46 -2.56 1.18
C ALA A 37 22.58 -3.35 1.91
N GLY A 38 22.72 -4.65 1.65
CA GLY A 38 23.70 -5.51 2.32
C GLY A 38 23.36 -5.81 3.78
N ILE A 39 22.06 -5.81 4.14
CA ILE A 39 21.59 -6.00 5.52
C ILE A 39 20.99 -7.41 5.65
N ASP A 40 21.32 -8.10 6.74
CA ASP A 40 20.75 -9.41 7.02
C ASP A 40 19.25 -9.30 7.31
N ARG A 41 18.45 -10.07 6.59
CA ARG A 41 16.99 -10.10 6.70
C ARG A 41 16.48 -10.61 8.05
N TYR A 42 17.28 -11.37 8.78
CA TYR A 42 16.91 -11.93 10.08
C TYR A 42 17.21 -10.99 11.25
N LYS A 43 17.99 -9.93 11.02
CA LYS A 43 18.28 -8.90 12.03
C LYS A 43 16.99 -8.28 12.55
N ARG A 44 16.92 -7.99 13.86
CA ARG A 44 15.75 -7.30 14.43
C ARG A 44 15.72 -5.84 13.99
N ALA A 45 14.52 -5.33 13.74
CA ALA A 45 14.36 -3.94 13.30
C ALA A 45 14.88 -2.94 14.36
N GLY A 46 14.74 -3.27 15.66
CA GLY A 46 15.24 -2.44 16.75
C GLY A 46 16.75 -2.36 16.89
N GLU A 47 17.49 -3.25 16.24
CA GLU A 47 18.96 -3.31 16.27
C GLU A 47 19.61 -2.58 15.09
N LEU A 48 18.80 -1.95 14.23
CA LEU A 48 19.31 -1.21 13.09
C LEU A 48 20.02 0.08 13.53
N THR A 49 21.12 0.36 12.87
CA THR A 49 21.80 1.64 13.01
C THR A 49 21.17 2.69 12.10
N ASP A 50 21.33 3.97 12.43
CA ASP A 50 20.79 5.07 11.59
C ASP A 50 21.40 5.07 10.18
N GLU A 51 22.64 4.59 10.04
CA GLU A 51 23.30 4.41 8.75
C GLU A 51 22.61 3.33 7.89
N GLU A 52 22.22 2.21 8.52
CA GLU A 52 21.49 1.13 7.83
C GLU A 52 20.08 1.58 7.38
N ILE A 53 19.40 2.37 8.22
CA ILE A 53 18.12 2.96 7.88
C ILE A 53 18.26 3.90 6.68
N SER A 54 19.25 4.77 6.70
CA SER A 54 19.54 5.70 5.60
C SER A 54 19.82 4.96 4.28
N LYS A 55 20.57 3.85 4.33
CA LYS A 55 20.81 2.99 3.14
C LYS A 55 19.51 2.36 2.60
N ILE A 56 18.63 1.89 3.49
CA ILE A 56 17.31 1.35 3.09
C ILE A 56 16.50 2.44 2.38
N GLU A 57 16.44 3.64 2.95
CA GLU A 57 15.71 4.76 2.37
C GLU A 57 16.28 5.19 1.01
N GLU A 58 17.59 5.23 0.87
CA GLU A 58 18.24 5.57 -0.40
C GLU A 58 17.92 4.53 -1.48
N VAL A 59 18.01 3.24 -1.16
CA VAL A 59 17.69 2.15 -2.09
C VAL A 59 16.23 2.21 -2.55
N VAL A 60 15.30 2.62 -1.67
CA VAL A 60 13.88 2.77 -2.03
C VAL A 60 13.66 4.02 -2.88
N ARG A 61 14.32 5.14 -2.59
CA ARG A 61 14.18 6.40 -3.34
C ARG A 61 14.84 6.35 -4.72
N LYS A 62 15.99 5.67 -4.82
CA LYS A 62 16.73 5.49 -6.07
C LYS A 62 16.88 4.00 -6.39
N PRO A 63 15.82 3.35 -6.80
CA PRO A 63 15.81 1.89 -6.96
C PRO A 63 16.67 1.48 -8.16
N ALA A 64 17.86 0.96 -7.90
CA ALA A 64 18.69 0.26 -8.89
C ALA A 64 18.29 -1.23 -8.94
N MET A 65 17.00 -1.50 -9.17
CA MET A 65 16.39 -2.82 -9.18
C MET A 65 15.56 -3.01 -10.48
N PRO A 66 15.26 -4.25 -10.87
CA PRO A 66 14.41 -4.51 -12.03
C PRO A 66 13.02 -3.90 -11.88
N SER A 67 12.47 -3.33 -12.94
CA SER A 67 11.17 -2.63 -12.93
C SER A 67 9.98 -3.52 -12.55
N TRP A 68 10.08 -4.84 -12.74
CA TRP A 68 9.03 -5.77 -12.34
C TRP A 68 8.81 -5.88 -10.83
N LEU A 69 9.75 -5.40 -10.01
CA LEU A 69 9.59 -5.29 -8.55
C LEU A 69 8.83 -4.04 -8.10
N PHE A 70 8.66 -3.07 -9.00
CA PHE A 70 8.04 -1.80 -8.66
C PHE A 70 6.53 -1.94 -8.59
N ASN A 71 5.92 -1.27 -7.62
CA ASN A 71 4.47 -1.29 -7.42
C ASN A 71 3.71 -0.30 -8.32
N ARG A 72 4.40 0.69 -8.90
CA ARG A 72 3.86 1.64 -9.87
C ARG A 72 4.68 1.58 -11.14
N GLN A 73 4.25 0.77 -12.10
CA GLN A 73 4.88 0.67 -13.40
C GLN A 73 4.15 1.55 -14.41
N ARG A 74 4.91 2.22 -15.28
CA ARG A 74 4.38 3.06 -16.37
C ARG A 74 3.33 4.05 -15.87
N ASP A 75 3.74 4.96 -14.98
CA ASP A 75 2.82 5.99 -14.48
C ASP A 75 2.11 6.69 -15.65
N PRO A 76 0.78 6.87 -15.61
CA PRO A 76 0.02 7.48 -16.70
C PRO A 76 0.43 8.91 -17.04
N VAL A 77 1.10 9.63 -16.11
CA VAL A 77 1.51 11.02 -16.31
C VAL A 77 2.90 11.08 -16.94
N ASP A 78 3.87 10.38 -16.34
CA ASP A 78 5.29 10.51 -16.68
C ASP A 78 5.84 9.31 -17.46
N GLY A 79 5.10 8.22 -17.55
CA GLY A 79 5.54 6.96 -18.17
C GLY A 79 6.65 6.24 -17.43
N LYS A 80 7.04 6.70 -16.24
CA LYS A 80 8.15 6.15 -15.44
C LYS A 80 7.67 5.12 -14.44
N ASP A 81 8.61 4.33 -13.95
CA ASP A 81 8.38 3.32 -12.92
C ASP A 81 8.80 3.86 -11.56
N TYR A 82 7.95 3.69 -10.54
CA TYR A 82 8.18 4.18 -9.17
C TYR A 82 7.95 3.08 -8.13
N ILE A 83 8.61 3.24 -6.99
CA ILE A 83 8.27 2.54 -5.75
C ILE A 83 7.55 3.54 -4.85
N LEU A 84 6.26 3.37 -4.70
CA LEU A 84 5.43 4.18 -3.81
C LEU A 84 5.36 3.52 -2.43
N VAL A 85 5.49 4.31 -1.37
CA VAL A 85 5.54 3.79 0.01
C VAL A 85 4.64 4.63 0.93
N GLY A 86 3.99 3.97 1.89
CA GLY A 86 3.20 4.62 2.92
C GLY A 86 2.05 5.45 2.35
N ASP A 87 2.04 6.73 2.66
CA ASP A 87 0.98 7.67 2.27
C ASP A 87 0.99 7.97 0.78
N GLU A 88 2.12 7.89 0.10
CA GLU A 88 2.22 8.10 -1.35
C GLU A 88 1.33 7.13 -2.13
N VAL A 89 1.24 5.86 -1.67
CA VAL A 89 0.34 4.85 -2.26
C VAL A 89 -1.11 5.33 -2.18
N THR A 90 -1.51 5.83 -1.01
CA THR A 90 -2.89 6.28 -0.78
C THR A 90 -3.22 7.54 -1.58
N LEU A 91 -2.29 8.47 -1.66
CA LEU A 91 -2.45 9.70 -2.44
C LEU A 91 -2.55 9.40 -3.94
N THR A 92 -1.70 8.52 -4.45
CA THR A 92 -1.72 8.12 -5.86
C THR A 92 -3.00 7.38 -6.21
N GLU A 93 -3.47 6.46 -5.35
CA GLU A 93 -4.76 5.79 -5.53
C GLU A 93 -5.92 6.79 -5.60
N ARG A 94 -5.96 7.77 -4.68
CA ARG A 94 -6.98 8.83 -4.68
C ARG A 94 -6.91 9.70 -5.94
N ARG A 95 -5.70 10.01 -6.42
CA ARG A 95 -5.48 10.75 -7.66
C ARG A 95 -6.04 9.98 -8.86
N ASP A 96 -5.70 8.71 -8.98
CA ASP A 96 -6.17 7.86 -10.07
C ASP A 96 -7.71 7.76 -10.10
N ILE A 97 -8.34 7.56 -8.93
CA ILE A 97 -9.80 7.56 -8.79
C ILE A 97 -10.39 8.93 -9.18
N SER A 98 -9.76 10.03 -8.76
CA SER A 98 -10.20 11.39 -9.12
C SER A 98 -10.17 11.63 -10.63
N VAL A 99 -9.11 11.18 -11.30
CA VAL A 99 -8.99 11.25 -12.76
C VAL A 99 -10.11 10.43 -13.42
N MET A 100 -10.35 9.21 -12.99
CA MET A 100 -11.44 8.37 -13.51
C MET A 100 -12.82 9.03 -13.33
N LYS A 101 -13.06 9.71 -12.21
CA LYS A 101 -14.30 10.47 -11.95
C LYS A 101 -14.43 11.68 -12.89
N LYS A 102 -13.34 12.42 -13.12
CA LYS A 102 -13.31 13.58 -14.02
C LYS A 102 -13.61 13.19 -15.46
N ILE A 103 -13.03 12.09 -15.93
CA ILE A 103 -13.27 11.56 -17.29
C ILE A 103 -14.69 10.98 -17.42
N LYS A 104 -15.42 10.80 -16.33
CA LYS A 104 -16.75 10.16 -16.28
C LYS A 104 -16.77 8.75 -16.89
N CYS A 105 -15.66 8.02 -16.81
CA CYS A 105 -15.63 6.63 -17.26
C CYS A 105 -16.51 5.75 -16.34
N TRP A 106 -16.91 4.56 -16.82
CA TRP A 106 -17.77 3.65 -16.06
C TRP A 106 -17.22 3.34 -14.65
N LYS A 107 -15.92 3.08 -14.53
CA LYS A 107 -15.26 2.88 -13.24
C LYS A 107 -15.38 4.11 -12.33
N GLY A 108 -15.20 5.31 -12.89
CA GLY A 108 -15.33 6.57 -12.16
C GLY A 108 -16.72 6.83 -11.62
N ILE A 109 -17.76 6.53 -12.43
CA ILE A 109 -19.17 6.63 -12.00
C ILE A 109 -19.43 5.65 -10.85
N ARG A 110 -18.94 4.41 -10.96
CA ARG A 110 -19.08 3.40 -9.90
C ARG A 110 -18.41 3.84 -8.60
N HIS A 111 -17.20 4.41 -8.67
CA HIS A 111 -16.51 5.00 -7.52
C HIS A 111 -17.25 6.17 -6.91
N SER A 112 -17.90 7.02 -7.72
CA SER A 112 -18.69 8.15 -7.21
C SER A 112 -19.92 7.70 -6.42
N LEU A 113 -20.53 6.58 -6.84
CA LEU A 113 -21.72 6.00 -6.20
C LEU A 113 -21.36 5.05 -5.04
N GLY A 114 -20.07 4.82 -4.75
CA GLY A 114 -19.64 3.86 -3.72
C GLY A 114 -19.93 2.39 -4.06
N LEU A 115 -20.11 2.08 -5.34
CA LEU A 115 -20.44 0.73 -5.81
C LEU A 115 -19.18 -0.08 -6.14
N LYS A 116 -19.31 -1.41 -6.15
CA LYS A 116 -18.24 -2.30 -6.58
C LYS A 116 -17.88 -2.07 -8.05
N VAL A 117 -16.57 -2.00 -8.35
CA VAL A 117 -16.03 -1.50 -9.63
C VAL A 117 -15.57 -2.61 -10.56
N ARG A 118 -15.33 -3.83 -10.03
CA ARG A 118 -14.71 -4.95 -10.76
C ARG A 118 -15.73 -5.95 -11.35
N GLY A 119 -16.92 -5.49 -11.74
CA GLY A 119 -17.96 -6.34 -12.34
C GLY A 119 -18.66 -7.30 -11.37
N GLN A 120 -18.48 -7.11 -10.06
CA GLN A 120 -19.12 -7.96 -9.06
C GLN A 120 -20.66 -7.78 -9.06
N ARG A 121 -21.36 -8.84 -8.73
CA ARG A 121 -22.82 -8.83 -8.60
C ARG A 121 -23.25 -7.82 -7.52
N THR A 122 -24.25 -7.00 -7.82
CA THR A 122 -24.79 -6.00 -6.90
C THR A 122 -26.30 -6.16 -6.63
N ARG A 123 -26.94 -7.13 -7.25
CA ARG A 123 -28.38 -7.39 -7.05
C ARG A 123 -28.69 -7.85 -5.63
N THR A 124 -27.85 -8.72 -5.05
CA THR A 124 -28.04 -9.33 -3.73
C THR A 124 -26.93 -9.02 -2.75
N THR A 125 -25.80 -8.44 -3.20
CA THR A 125 -24.60 -8.16 -2.41
C THR A 125 -24.12 -6.72 -2.62
N GLY A 126 -23.23 -6.25 -1.75
CA GLY A 126 -22.66 -4.91 -1.87
C GLY A 126 -23.60 -3.79 -1.44
N ARG A 127 -24.62 -4.11 -0.68
CA ARG A 127 -25.51 -3.13 -0.05
C ARG A 127 -24.92 -2.81 1.31
N SER A 128 -24.47 -1.57 1.48
CA SER A 128 -24.05 -1.02 2.78
C SER A 128 -25.20 -0.14 3.28
N GLY A 129 -25.63 -0.33 4.51
CA GLY A 129 -26.68 0.45 5.11
C GLY A 129 -27.36 -0.31 6.24
N ARG A 130 -28.19 0.39 7.01
CA ARG A 130 -28.99 -0.21 8.07
C ARG A 130 -29.94 -1.21 7.46
N THR A 131 -29.91 -2.47 7.94
CA THR A 131 -30.87 -3.49 7.53
C THR A 131 -32.27 -3.03 7.92
N VAL A 132 -33.11 -2.78 6.94
CA VAL A 132 -34.52 -2.52 7.16
C VAL A 132 -35.19 -3.86 7.39
N GLY A 133 -35.50 -4.17 8.62
CA GLY A 133 -36.13 -5.43 9.00
C GLY A 133 -36.62 -5.39 10.45
N TYR A 134 -37.38 -6.40 10.83
CA TYR A 134 -37.91 -6.59 12.17
C TYR A 134 -36.78 -6.81 13.17
N SER A 135 -36.58 -5.90 14.10
CA SER A 135 -35.80 -6.18 15.30
C SER A 135 -36.73 -6.69 16.39
N LYS A 136 -36.53 -7.93 16.82
CA LYS A 136 -37.26 -8.47 18.00
C LYS A 136 -36.99 -7.56 19.19
N ARG A 137 -38.03 -6.86 19.68
CA ARG A 137 -37.91 -6.10 20.91
C ARG A 137 -37.58 -7.09 22.04
N GLU A 138 -36.46 -6.89 22.70
CA GLU A 138 -36.23 -7.55 23.99
C GLU A 138 -37.36 -7.17 24.89
N LYS A 139 -38.11 -8.18 25.35
CA LYS A 139 -39.07 -8.00 26.45
C LYS A 139 -38.24 -7.76 27.71
N GLY A 140 -38.26 -6.52 28.20
CA GLY A 140 -37.85 -6.20 29.57
C GLY A 140 -38.75 -6.81 30.58
#